data_26c8d3a4763a650c78e80614c5b74c48
#
_entry.id   26c8d3a4763a650c78e80614c5b74c48
#
_cell.length_a   1.000
_cell.length_b   1.000
_cell.length_c   1.000
_cell.angle_alpha   90.00
_cell.angle_beta   90.00
_cell.angle_gamma   90.00
#
_symmetry.space_group_name_H-M   'P 1'
#
loop_
_entity.id
_entity.type
_entity.pdbx_description
1 polymer ?
#
loop_
_entity_poly.entity_id
_entity_poly.type
_entity_poly.pdbx_seq_one_letter_code
_entity_poly.pdbx_strand_id
1 'polypeptide(L)'
;MPVASDIYLGNPNLKKANTKQQFTEEQIVEFIRCKDDPIYFTEKYIQIVNVDEGLVPFKMYKFQAKLLRRFHKNRFNICKMPRQTGKSTTVVSYLLHYAIFNDQVNIGILANKAATARDLLGRLQLAYENLPKWMQQGIIAWNKGSMELENGSKIIAASTSASAVRGMSFNIIFLDEFAFVQNHLADDFFASVYPTISSGKSTKVIIVSTPHGMNHFYRMWHDAERGQNEYVATEVHWSEVPGRDKKWKEQTIKNTSKQQFAIEFECEFLGSVDTLINAAKLKALVYEQPVEQNGKLLVYERPFKKRDYIITVDVARGVGKDYSAFIVADITQFPYKVVATYRDNEIKPMLFPSIIADVAKGYNNAYVLCEVNDIGDQVASILFYDLEYENLLMVAMRGRAGQIVGSGFSGVKTQLGVKMSQVTKKLGCSNLKTLIEEDKLTFCDYNICLLYTSPSPRDR
;
A
#
# COMPACT_ATOMS: atom_id res chain seq x y z
N MET A 1 43.53 2.42 25.68
CA MET A 1 42.18 2.07 26.13
C MET A 1 41.39 3.35 26.21
N PRO A 2 40.16 3.44 25.68
CA PRO A 2 39.36 4.63 25.88
C PRO A 2 39.09 4.80 27.38
N VAL A 3 39.20 6.03 27.87
CA VAL A 3 38.88 6.38 29.25
C VAL A 3 37.38 6.08 29.47
N ALA A 4 36.98 5.58 30.63
CA ALA A 4 35.57 5.22 30.95
C ALA A 4 34.59 6.37 30.72
N SER A 5 35.07 7.63 30.61
CA SER A 5 34.28 8.83 30.26
C SER A 5 33.89 8.95 28.80
N ASP A 6 34.56 8.22 27.87
CA ASP A 6 34.40 8.38 26.42
C ASP A 6 33.44 7.37 25.79
N ILE A 7 32.89 6.46 26.59
CA ILE A 7 32.00 5.40 26.19
C ILE A 7 30.58 5.67 26.69
N TYR A 8 29.57 5.36 25.83
CA TYR A 8 28.17 5.56 26.17
C TYR A 8 27.64 4.42 27.07
N LEU A 9 27.19 4.78 28.27
CA LEU A 9 26.61 3.86 29.28
C LEU A 9 27.46 2.58 29.52
N GLY A 10 28.77 2.69 29.43
CA GLY A 10 29.70 1.57 29.66
C GLY A 10 29.84 0.59 28.49
N ASN A 11 29.17 0.82 27.35
CA ASN A 11 29.35 0.02 26.15
C ASN A 11 30.63 0.41 25.40
N PRO A 12 31.66 -0.46 25.37
CA PRO A 12 32.96 -0.14 24.75
C PRO A 12 32.86 0.09 23.24
N ASN A 13 31.75 -0.32 22.60
CA ASN A 13 31.53 -0.16 21.17
C ASN A 13 30.82 1.16 20.80
N LEU A 14 30.40 1.96 21.77
CA LEU A 14 29.68 3.19 21.54
C LEU A 14 30.47 4.41 22.03
N LYS A 15 30.73 5.37 21.14
CA LYS A 15 31.30 6.67 21.49
C LYS A 15 30.24 7.54 22.15
N LYS A 16 30.58 8.15 23.29
CA LYS A 16 29.71 9.11 23.98
C LYS A 16 29.74 10.46 23.25
N ALA A 17 28.61 11.17 23.28
CA ALA A 17 28.53 12.53 22.76
C ALA A 17 29.50 13.50 23.48
N ASN A 18 29.96 14.48 22.75
CA ASN A 18 30.91 15.52 23.20
C ASN A 18 32.30 14.96 23.56
N THR A 19 32.64 13.75 23.13
CA THR A 19 34.02 13.22 23.25
C THR A 19 34.94 13.89 22.23
N LYS A 20 35.97 14.59 22.68
CA LYS A 20 36.92 15.23 21.76
C LYS A 20 37.63 14.17 20.93
N GLN A 21 37.63 14.34 19.63
CA GLN A 21 38.24 13.47 18.63
C GLN A 21 39.33 14.28 17.88
N GLN A 22 40.54 13.81 17.88
CA GLN A 22 41.59 14.28 16.97
C GLN A 22 41.61 13.38 15.76
N PHE A 23 41.53 13.95 14.57
CA PHE A 23 41.61 13.21 13.32
C PHE A 23 43.00 13.32 12.74
N THR A 24 43.52 12.23 12.21
CA THR A 24 44.71 12.28 11.35
C THR A 24 44.33 12.79 9.97
N GLU A 25 45.31 13.29 9.18
CA GLU A 25 45.05 13.71 7.81
C GLU A 25 44.44 12.57 6.96
N GLU A 26 44.92 11.36 7.14
CA GLU A 26 44.42 10.16 6.48
C GLU A 26 42.94 9.89 6.83
N GLN A 27 42.56 10.05 8.09
CA GLN A 27 41.18 9.88 8.54
C GLN A 27 40.26 10.96 7.97
N ILE A 28 40.74 12.19 7.80
CA ILE A 28 39.96 13.27 7.17
C ILE A 28 39.67 12.93 5.69
N VAL A 29 40.71 12.53 4.95
CA VAL A 29 40.56 12.13 3.54
C VAL A 29 39.60 10.94 3.41
N GLU A 30 39.74 9.96 4.28
CA GLU A 30 38.90 8.77 4.30
C GLU A 30 37.43 9.11 4.65
N PHE A 31 37.23 10.01 5.61
CA PHE A 31 35.89 10.48 5.99
C PHE A 31 35.20 11.19 4.82
N ILE A 32 35.91 12.06 4.10
CA ILE A 32 35.38 12.74 2.92
C ILE A 32 35.02 11.72 1.83
N ARG A 33 35.90 10.76 1.56
CA ARG A 33 35.63 9.71 0.60
C ARG A 33 34.41 8.87 0.94
N CYS A 34 34.26 8.50 2.20
CA CYS A 34 33.08 7.77 2.70
C CYS A 34 31.80 8.59 2.59
N LYS A 35 31.88 9.91 2.85
CA LYS A 35 30.76 10.83 2.71
C LYS A 35 30.26 10.90 1.26
N ASP A 36 31.17 10.99 0.31
CA ASP A 36 30.84 11.18 -1.12
C ASP A 36 30.42 9.88 -1.82
N ASP A 37 30.89 8.72 -1.32
CA ASP A 37 30.60 7.42 -1.90
C ASP A 37 29.97 6.45 -0.87
N PRO A 38 28.63 6.33 -0.81
CA PRO A 38 27.95 5.42 0.08
C PRO A 38 28.24 3.94 -0.22
N ILE A 39 28.66 3.60 -1.45
CA ILE A 39 29.04 2.23 -1.81
C ILE A 39 30.40 1.89 -1.17
N TYR A 40 31.37 2.77 -1.36
CA TYR A 40 32.68 2.61 -0.76
C TYR A 40 32.58 2.48 0.77
N PHE A 41 31.83 3.38 1.41
CA PHE A 41 31.57 3.30 2.85
C PHE A 41 30.97 1.96 3.26
N THR A 42 29.94 1.51 2.52
CA THR A 42 29.24 0.26 2.84
C THR A 42 30.17 -0.96 2.71
N GLU A 43 30.89 -1.08 1.60
CA GLU A 43 31.78 -2.25 1.38
C GLU A 43 32.98 -2.29 2.32
N LYS A 44 33.47 -1.13 2.75
CA LYS A 44 34.66 -1.06 3.59
C LYS A 44 34.34 -1.17 5.09
N TYR A 45 33.26 -0.59 5.55
CA TYR A 45 32.98 -0.40 6.97
C TYR A 45 31.76 -1.11 7.51
N ILE A 46 30.81 -1.46 6.66
CA ILE A 46 29.57 -2.11 7.15
C ILE A 46 29.81 -3.61 7.31
N GLN A 47 29.43 -4.09 8.49
CA GLN A 47 29.36 -5.52 8.80
C GLN A 47 27.89 -5.93 8.95
N ILE A 48 27.59 -7.14 8.52
CA ILE A 48 26.26 -7.75 8.55
C ILE A 48 26.31 -9.13 9.18
N VAL A 49 25.20 -9.58 9.73
CA VAL A 49 25.06 -10.95 10.22
C VAL A 49 24.66 -11.86 9.07
N ASN A 50 25.55 -12.76 8.71
CA ASN A 50 25.26 -13.91 7.84
C ASN A 50 24.82 -15.08 8.71
N VAL A 51 23.80 -15.85 8.26
CA VAL A 51 23.24 -16.97 9.04
C VAL A 51 24.28 -18.08 9.26
N ASP A 52 25.13 -18.31 8.27
CA ASP A 52 26.10 -19.41 8.28
C ASP A 52 27.48 -18.99 8.84
N GLU A 53 27.91 -17.75 8.60
CA GLU A 53 29.26 -17.28 8.89
C GLU A 53 29.33 -16.28 10.07
N GLY A 54 28.17 -15.87 10.62
CA GLY A 54 28.11 -14.87 11.68
C GLY A 54 28.32 -13.45 11.17
N LEU A 55 29.14 -12.65 11.88
CA LEU A 55 29.40 -11.25 11.52
C LEU A 55 30.47 -11.17 10.41
N VAL A 56 30.09 -10.67 9.24
CA VAL A 56 30.94 -10.59 8.04
C VAL A 56 30.89 -9.21 7.39
N PRO A 57 31.92 -8.78 6.65
CA PRO A 57 31.86 -7.56 5.84
C PRO A 57 30.75 -7.62 4.80
N PHE A 58 30.05 -6.51 4.59
CA PHE A 58 28.97 -6.45 3.61
C PHE A 58 29.51 -6.33 2.18
N LYS A 59 29.79 -7.46 1.55
CA LYS A 59 30.12 -7.53 0.12
C LYS A 59 28.83 -7.44 -0.69
N MET A 60 28.58 -6.29 -1.31
CA MET A 60 27.33 -6.05 -2.04
C MET A 60 27.27 -6.79 -3.37
N TYR A 61 26.09 -7.28 -3.70
CA TYR A 61 25.76 -7.71 -5.06
C TYR A 61 25.62 -6.50 -6.00
N LYS A 62 25.80 -6.72 -7.29
CA LYS A 62 25.70 -5.63 -8.30
C LYS A 62 24.40 -4.84 -8.23
N PHE A 63 23.27 -5.54 -8.01
CA PHE A 63 21.98 -4.87 -7.88
C PHE A 63 21.86 -4.04 -6.59
N GLN A 64 22.48 -4.47 -5.48
CA GLN A 64 22.51 -3.72 -4.22
C GLN A 64 23.29 -2.40 -4.36
N ALA A 65 24.45 -2.46 -5.00
CA ALA A 65 25.22 -1.25 -5.33
C ALA A 65 24.43 -0.29 -6.26
N LYS A 66 23.67 -0.83 -7.23
CA LYS A 66 22.77 -0.05 -8.09
C LYS A 66 21.66 0.61 -7.28
N LEU A 67 21.09 -0.10 -6.30
CA LEU A 67 20.07 0.46 -5.39
C LEU A 67 20.64 1.62 -4.56
N LEU A 68 21.81 1.47 -3.94
CA LEU A 68 22.44 2.55 -3.18
C LEU A 68 22.61 3.81 -4.02
N ARG A 69 23.14 3.67 -5.26
CA ARG A 69 23.26 4.82 -6.18
C ARG A 69 21.93 5.47 -6.46
N ARG A 70 20.86 4.69 -6.65
CA ARG A 70 19.52 5.22 -6.89
C ARG A 70 18.97 5.95 -5.68
N PHE A 71 19.12 5.40 -4.46
CA PHE A 71 18.70 6.05 -3.22
C PHE A 71 19.46 7.36 -2.98
N HIS A 72 20.75 7.38 -3.32
CA HIS A 72 21.55 8.60 -3.20
C HIS A 72 21.14 9.67 -4.20
N LYS A 73 20.90 9.30 -5.46
CA LYS A 73 20.60 10.23 -6.55
C LYS A 73 19.15 10.71 -6.54
N ASN A 74 18.19 9.80 -6.32
CA ASN A 74 16.77 10.09 -6.50
C ASN A 74 16.09 10.40 -5.17
N ARG A 75 15.08 11.27 -5.24
CA ARG A 75 14.25 11.66 -4.10
C ARG A 75 13.24 10.58 -3.75
N PHE A 76 12.57 10.00 -4.74
CA PHE A 76 11.55 8.99 -4.58
C PHE A 76 11.96 7.68 -5.23
N ASN A 77 11.93 6.60 -4.46
CA ASN A 77 12.30 5.27 -4.93
C ASN A 77 11.23 4.25 -4.52
N ILE A 78 10.80 3.42 -5.47
CA ILE A 78 9.94 2.27 -5.21
C ILE A 78 10.62 1.01 -5.76
N CYS A 79 10.80 0.01 -4.88
CA CYS A 79 11.57 -1.19 -5.19
C CYS A 79 10.72 -2.45 -5.02
N LYS A 80 10.54 -3.18 -6.10
CA LYS A 80 9.89 -4.49 -6.13
C LYS A 80 10.97 -5.57 -6.12
N MET A 81 11.06 -6.32 -5.03
CA MET A 81 12.20 -7.21 -4.79
C MET A 81 11.79 -8.55 -4.17
N PRO A 82 12.43 -9.66 -4.59
CA PRO A 82 12.19 -10.98 -4.02
C PRO A 82 12.56 -11.06 -2.53
N ARG A 83 12.07 -12.07 -1.86
CA ARG A 83 12.51 -12.40 -0.51
C ARG A 83 13.99 -12.78 -0.47
N GLN A 84 14.63 -12.51 0.68
CA GLN A 84 16.01 -12.88 0.97
C GLN A 84 17.04 -12.39 -0.07
N THR A 85 16.84 -11.15 -0.58
CA THR A 85 17.78 -10.45 -1.46
C THR A 85 18.67 -9.46 -0.73
N GLY A 86 18.56 -9.38 0.60
CA GLY A 86 19.25 -8.37 1.39
C GLY A 86 18.71 -6.94 1.21
N LYS A 87 17.46 -6.81 0.73
CA LYS A 87 16.80 -5.52 0.47
C LYS A 87 16.87 -4.57 1.66
N SER A 88 16.38 -5.03 2.82
CA SER A 88 16.34 -4.21 4.04
C SER A 88 17.75 -3.87 4.56
N THR A 89 18.69 -4.79 4.47
CA THR A 89 20.10 -4.57 4.84
C THR A 89 20.74 -3.48 3.98
N THR A 90 20.48 -3.50 2.67
CA THR A 90 20.97 -2.48 1.73
C THR A 90 20.44 -1.10 2.07
N VAL A 91 19.14 -0.97 2.37
CA VAL A 91 18.54 0.31 2.77
C VAL A 91 19.10 0.77 4.11
N VAL A 92 19.16 -0.11 5.11
CA VAL A 92 19.71 0.19 6.45
C VAL A 92 21.14 0.73 6.36
N SER A 93 21.99 0.17 5.51
CA SER A 93 23.35 0.68 5.28
C SER A 93 23.36 2.10 4.72
N TYR A 94 22.43 2.39 3.78
CA TYR A 94 22.28 3.74 3.25
C TYR A 94 21.75 4.73 4.31
N LEU A 95 20.77 4.32 5.14
CA LEU A 95 20.26 5.17 6.22
C LEU A 95 21.34 5.52 7.23
N LEU A 96 22.18 4.55 7.58
CA LEU A 96 23.31 4.77 8.48
C LEU A 96 24.33 5.74 7.87
N HIS A 97 24.73 5.54 6.62
CA HIS A 97 25.57 6.48 5.89
C HIS A 97 24.98 7.90 5.94
N TYR A 98 23.70 8.05 5.62
CA TYR A 98 23.05 9.35 5.57
C TYR A 98 23.03 10.04 6.95
N ALA A 99 22.79 9.30 8.02
CA ALA A 99 22.78 9.82 9.39
C ALA A 99 24.16 10.26 9.90
N ILE A 100 25.24 9.57 9.50
CA ILE A 100 26.59 9.87 9.93
C ILE A 100 27.16 11.10 9.22
N PHE A 101 26.91 11.22 7.91
CA PHE A 101 27.56 12.22 7.06
C PHE A 101 26.70 13.46 6.77
N ASN A 102 25.50 13.56 7.34
CA ASN A 102 24.67 14.76 7.28
C ASN A 102 24.21 15.16 8.67
N ASP A 103 24.17 16.47 8.92
CA ASP A 103 23.78 17.01 10.20
C ASP A 103 22.25 17.23 10.30
N GLN A 104 21.71 17.08 11.52
CA GLN A 104 20.33 17.41 11.88
C GLN A 104 19.29 16.69 11.00
N VAL A 105 19.53 15.43 10.63
CA VAL A 105 18.62 14.68 9.79
C VAL A 105 17.70 13.78 10.62
N ASN A 106 16.42 13.79 10.29
CA ASN A 106 15.42 12.90 10.86
C ASN A 106 15.10 11.77 9.87
N ILE A 107 15.24 10.52 10.31
CA ILE A 107 15.02 9.32 9.52
C ILE A 107 13.92 8.48 10.17
N GLY A 108 12.86 8.16 9.42
CA GLY A 108 11.80 7.25 9.82
C GLY A 108 11.98 5.87 9.18
N ILE A 109 12.13 4.83 10.00
CA ILE A 109 12.08 3.41 9.59
C ILE A 109 10.68 2.90 9.92
N LEU A 110 9.88 2.65 8.91
CA LEU A 110 8.49 2.26 9.05
C LEU A 110 8.25 0.90 8.40
N ALA A 111 7.53 0.03 9.08
CA ALA A 111 7.16 -1.29 8.59
C ALA A 111 5.70 -1.61 8.94
N ASN A 112 5.15 -2.66 8.35
CA ASN A 112 3.78 -3.11 8.65
C ASN A 112 3.56 -3.42 10.14
N LYS A 113 4.63 -3.83 10.86
CA LYS A 113 4.62 -4.09 12.31
C LYS A 113 5.76 -3.34 13.00
N ALA A 114 5.49 -2.76 14.16
CA ALA A 114 6.50 -2.06 14.96
C ALA A 114 7.69 -2.95 15.36
N ALA A 115 7.46 -4.26 15.55
CA ALA A 115 8.53 -5.22 15.83
C ALA A 115 9.52 -5.33 14.67
N THR A 116 9.03 -5.38 13.42
CA THR A 116 9.86 -5.42 12.21
C THR A 116 10.68 -4.13 12.07
N ALA A 117 10.07 -2.96 12.28
CA ALA A 117 10.79 -1.70 12.25
C ALA A 117 11.92 -1.63 13.30
N ARG A 118 11.65 -2.13 14.52
CA ARG A 118 12.68 -2.22 15.58
C ARG A 118 13.81 -3.19 15.24
N ASP A 119 13.52 -4.31 14.58
CA ASP A 119 14.55 -5.23 14.08
C ASP A 119 15.48 -4.54 13.06
N LEU A 120 14.92 -3.75 12.15
CA LEU A 120 15.70 -2.97 11.19
C LEU A 120 16.57 -1.93 11.86
N LEU A 121 16.05 -1.22 12.86
CA LEU A 121 16.86 -0.30 13.68
C LEU A 121 17.97 -1.05 14.43
N GLY A 122 17.69 -2.24 14.97
CA GLY A 122 18.69 -3.08 15.63
C GLY A 122 19.84 -3.49 14.69
N ARG A 123 19.55 -3.79 13.42
CA ARG A 123 20.57 -4.05 12.40
C ARG A 123 21.40 -2.79 12.09
N LEU A 124 20.78 -1.63 12.04
CA LEU A 124 21.48 -0.35 11.88
C LEU A 124 22.39 -0.08 13.08
N GLN A 125 21.90 -0.31 14.28
CA GLN A 125 22.64 -0.17 15.52
C GLN A 125 23.86 -1.11 15.56
N LEU A 126 23.68 -2.38 15.18
CA LEU A 126 24.79 -3.33 15.08
C LEU A 126 25.84 -2.88 14.07
N ALA A 127 25.45 -2.41 12.90
CA ALA A 127 26.37 -1.88 11.90
C ALA A 127 27.14 -0.67 12.45
N TYR A 128 26.45 0.22 13.17
CA TYR A 128 27.08 1.38 13.82
C TYR A 128 28.10 0.99 14.90
N GLU A 129 27.80 0.01 15.76
CA GLU A 129 28.71 -0.48 16.81
C GLU A 129 30.02 -1.03 16.24
N ASN A 130 30.01 -1.55 15.02
CA ASN A 130 31.16 -2.09 14.34
C ASN A 130 31.98 -1.05 13.55
N LEU A 131 31.56 0.21 13.50
CA LEU A 131 32.33 1.27 12.89
C LEU A 131 33.57 1.63 13.73
N PRO A 132 34.68 2.04 13.10
CA PRO A 132 35.81 2.62 13.82
C PRO A 132 35.37 3.82 14.66
N LYS A 133 35.90 3.96 15.86
CA LYS A 133 35.51 5.03 16.79
C LYS A 133 35.67 6.44 16.22
N TRP A 134 36.69 6.65 15.41
CA TRP A 134 36.92 7.94 14.77
C TRP A 134 35.86 8.32 13.75
N MET A 135 35.10 7.32 13.22
CA MET A 135 34.00 7.53 12.27
C MET A 135 32.65 7.67 12.96
N GLN A 136 32.52 7.18 14.20
CA GLN A 136 31.27 7.27 14.94
C GLN A 136 31.01 8.72 15.37
N GLN A 137 29.81 9.22 15.08
CA GLN A 137 29.22 10.36 15.80
C GLN A 137 28.95 9.94 17.24
N GLY A 138 29.07 10.84 18.22
CA GLY A 138 28.77 10.47 19.61
C GLY A 138 27.29 10.16 19.81
N ILE A 139 26.97 9.25 20.72
CA ILE A 139 25.59 8.84 21.02
C ILE A 139 25.00 9.76 22.10
N ILE A 140 23.81 10.34 21.81
CA ILE A 140 22.98 11.07 22.76
C ILE A 140 21.91 10.13 23.33
N ALA A 141 21.20 9.37 22.46
CA ALA A 141 20.19 8.40 22.88
C ALA A 141 20.31 7.10 22.07
N TRP A 142 20.12 5.98 22.79
CA TRP A 142 20.23 4.64 22.23
C TRP A 142 19.16 3.73 22.82
N ASN A 143 18.08 3.52 22.06
CA ASN A 143 16.91 2.77 22.52
C ASN A 143 16.50 1.74 21.47
N LYS A 144 15.66 0.79 21.86
CA LYS A 144 15.07 -0.19 20.92
C LYS A 144 14.20 0.41 19.80
N GLY A 145 13.68 1.63 20.00
CA GLY A 145 12.83 2.32 19.04
C GLY A 145 13.41 3.59 18.44
N SER A 146 14.57 4.06 18.96
CA SER A 146 15.18 5.30 18.48
C SER A 146 16.68 5.35 18.75
N MET A 147 17.39 6.12 17.93
CA MET A 147 18.80 6.42 18.06
C MET A 147 19.01 7.92 17.75
N GLU A 148 19.82 8.61 18.55
CA GLU A 148 20.13 10.02 18.36
C GLU A 148 21.64 10.26 18.48
N LEU A 149 22.19 10.98 17.51
CA LEU A 149 23.62 11.25 17.34
C LEU A 149 23.94 12.69 17.71
N GLU A 150 25.21 12.94 18.08
CA GLU A 150 25.70 14.28 18.47
C GLU A 150 25.64 15.32 17.34
N ASN A 151 25.63 14.89 16.06
CA ASN A 151 25.41 15.79 14.92
C ASN A 151 23.92 16.21 14.78
N GLY A 152 23.07 15.87 15.75
CA GLY A 152 21.64 16.17 15.77
C GLY A 152 20.79 15.24 14.92
N SER A 153 21.38 14.22 14.30
CA SER A 153 20.63 13.25 13.50
C SER A 153 19.87 12.27 14.38
N LYS A 154 18.62 11.98 14.01
CA LYS A 154 17.71 11.12 14.75
C LYS A 154 17.08 10.06 13.84
N ILE A 155 17.07 8.82 14.32
CA ILE A 155 16.47 7.68 13.63
C ILE A 155 15.39 7.09 14.53
N ILE A 156 14.20 6.92 14.01
CA ILE A 156 13.06 6.33 14.74
C ILE A 156 12.52 5.12 13.99
N ALA A 157 12.05 4.12 14.74
CA ALA A 157 11.43 2.91 14.21
C ALA A 157 9.98 2.78 14.72
N ALA A 158 9.01 2.72 13.82
CA ALA A 158 7.59 2.64 14.15
C ALA A 158 6.81 1.77 13.15
N SER A 159 5.55 1.46 13.47
CA SER A 159 4.63 0.87 12.49
C SER A 159 4.18 1.93 11.48
N THR A 160 3.86 1.50 10.25
CA THR A 160 3.29 2.38 9.22
C THR A 160 1.87 2.76 9.62
N SER A 161 1.71 3.94 10.22
CA SER A 161 0.41 4.49 10.60
C SER A 161 0.46 6.02 10.57
N ALA A 162 -0.69 6.66 10.34
CA ALA A 162 -0.80 8.12 10.31
C ALA A 162 -0.34 8.76 11.63
N SER A 163 -0.59 8.12 12.77
CA SER A 163 -0.21 8.62 14.10
C SER A 163 1.29 8.56 14.37
N ALA A 164 2.01 7.61 13.74
CA ALA A 164 3.44 7.43 13.98
C ALA A 164 4.31 8.59 13.44
N VAL A 165 3.78 9.37 12.51
CA VAL A 165 4.52 10.39 11.76
C VAL A 165 3.92 11.80 11.85
N ARG A 166 2.74 11.94 12.46
CA ARG A 166 2.12 13.26 12.65
C ARG A 166 2.99 14.17 13.51
N GLY A 167 3.19 15.40 13.04
CA GLY A 167 3.97 16.42 13.76
C GLY A 167 5.49 16.25 13.65
N MET A 168 5.97 15.27 12.87
CA MET A 168 7.40 15.06 12.62
C MET A 168 7.77 15.44 11.19
N SER A 169 8.90 16.13 11.04
CA SER A 169 9.50 16.38 9.74
C SER A 169 10.64 15.38 9.50
N PHE A 170 10.63 14.72 8.36
CA PHE A 170 11.63 13.72 7.99
C PHE A 170 12.47 14.15 6.79
N ASN A 171 13.75 13.83 6.83
CA ASN A 171 14.65 13.93 5.68
C ASN A 171 14.62 12.65 4.85
N ILE A 172 14.44 11.48 5.52
CA ILE A 172 14.22 10.20 4.84
C ILE A 172 13.08 9.45 5.53
N ILE A 173 12.17 8.91 4.72
CA ILE A 173 11.15 7.94 5.13
C ILE A 173 11.45 6.63 4.41
N PHE A 174 11.70 5.59 5.17
CA PHE A 174 11.85 4.23 4.67
C PHE A 174 10.63 3.39 5.03
N LEU A 175 9.96 2.85 4.03
CA LEU A 175 8.79 1.97 4.15
C LEU A 175 9.21 0.55 3.75
N ASP A 176 9.37 -0.33 4.72
CA ASP A 176 9.69 -1.74 4.49
C ASP A 176 8.42 -2.59 4.48
N GLU A 177 8.41 -3.58 3.58
CA GLU A 177 7.28 -4.50 3.36
C GLU A 177 5.94 -3.77 3.17
N PHE A 178 5.97 -2.67 2.42
CA PHE A 178 4.83 -1.76 2.26
C PHE A 178 3.61 -2.43 1.62
N ALA A 179 3.79 -3.44 0.75
CA ALA A 179 2.69 -4.21 0.18
C ALA A 179 1.85 -4.98 1.22
N PHE A 180 2.36 -5.15 2.45
CA PHE A 180 1.64 -5.82 3.55
C PHE A 180 0.90 -4.84 4.47
N VAL A 181 0.96 -3.55 4.21
CA VAL A 181 0.18 -2.52 4.92
C VAL A 181 -1.26 -2.54 4.39
N GLN A 182 -2.24 -2.51 5.28
CA GLN A 182 -3.65 -2.47 4.88
C GLN A 182 -3.96 -1.20 4.10
N ASN A 183 -4.78 -1.29 3.05
CA ASN A 183 -5.02 -0.19 2.11
C ASN A 183 -5.48 1.10 2.80
N HIS A 184 -6.44 1.03 3.73
CA HIS A 184 -6.93 2.20 4.46
C HIS A 184 -5.83 2.87 5.31
N LEU A 185 -4.93 2.08 5.91
CA LEU A 185 -3.79 2.63 6.67
C LEU A 185 -2.75 3.27 5.74
N ALA A 186 -2.57 2.72 4.54
CA ALA A 186 -1.68 3.29 3.54
C ALA A 186 -2.20 4.63 3.01
N ASP A 187 -3.51 4.73 2.72
CA ASP A 187 -4.15 5.96 2.27
C ASP A 187 -4.08 7.06 3.35
N ASP A 188 -4.43 6.74 4.60
CA ASP A 188 -4.35 7.65 5.74
C ASP A 188 -2.90 8.09 6.03
N PHE A 189 -1.94 7.17 5.89
CA PHE A 189 -0.53 7.46 6.04
C PHE A 189 -0.07 8.49 5.01
N PHE A 190 -0.30 8.25 3.72
CA PHE A 190 0.11 9.19 2.68
C PHE A 190 -0.59 10.54 2.78
N ALA A 191 -1.88 10.57 3.10
CA ALA A 191 -2.60 11.81 3.36
C ALA A 191 -1.97 12.64 4.50
N SER A 192 -1.47 11.97 5.54
CA SER A 192 -0.85 12.61 6.70
C SER A 192 0.62 13.01 6.47
N VAL A 193 1.36 12.27 5.66
CA VAL A 193 2.82 12.43 5.47
C VAL A 193 3.14 13.28 4.24
N TYR A 194 2.29 13.23 3.21
CA TYR A 194 2.53 13.94 1.95
C TYR A 194 2.76 15.46 2.11
N PRO A 195 2.02 16.19 2.97
CA PRO A 195 2.30 17.61 3.21
C PRO A 195 3.72 17.84 3.73
N THR A 196 4.23 16.96 4.59
CA THR A 196 5.60 17.05 5.14
C THR A 196 6.65 16.74 4.06
N ILE A 197 6.38 15.75 3.21
CA ILE A 197 7.26 15.39 2.08
C ILE A 197 7.30 16.51 1.04
N SER A 198 6.15 17.10 0.72
CA SER A 198 6.01 18.13 -0.31
C SER A 198 6.64 19.47 0.10
N SER A 199 6.65 19.79 1.38
CA SER A 199 7.27 21.01 1.90
C SER A 199 8.81 21.01 1.82
N GLY A 200 9.43 19.82 1.86
CA GLY A 200 10.88 19.67 1.79
C GLY A 200 11.38 19.39 0.37
N LYS A 201 12.34 20.17 -0.14
CA LYS A 201 12.96 19.94 -1.46
C LYS A 201 13.90 18.73 -1.50
N SER A 202 14.42 18.28 -0.35
CA SER A 202 15.43 17.22 -0.22
C SER A 202 14.90 15.94 0.45
N THR A 203 13.66 15.92 0.93
CA THR A 203 13.06 14.76 1.59
C THR A 203 13.04 13.56 0.65
N LYS A 204 13.54 12.43 1.10
CA LYS A 204 13.58 11.18 0.34
C LYS A 204 12.55 10.19 0.86
N VAL A 205 11.92 9.45 -0.05
CA VAL A 205 11.05 8.32 0.28
C VAL A 205 11.58 7.07 -0.41
N ILE A 206 11.81 6.03 0.37
CA ILE A 206 12.30 4.73 -0.10
C ILE A 206 11.25 3.69 0.29
N ILE A 207 10.57 3.13 -0.70
CA ILE A 207 9.58 2.06 -0.53
C ILE A 207 10.15 0.76 -1.06
N VAL A 208 10.16 -0.27 -0.23
CA VAL A 208 10.66 -1.59 -0.63
C VAL A 208 9.65 -2.66 -0.21
N SER A 209 9.30 -3.55 -1.12
CA SER A 209 8.42 -4.67 -0.80
C SER A 209 8.58 -5.84 -1.76
N THR A 210 8.22 -7.03 -1.27
CA THR A 210 7.73 -8.13 -2.10
C THR A 210 6.27 -7.85 -2.44
N PRO A 211 5.77 -8.12 -3.64
CA PRO A 211 4.37 -7.94 -3.99
C PRO A 211 3.42 -8.74 -3.09
N HIS A 212 2.26 -8.17 -2.80
CA HIS A 212 1.21 -8.85 -2.04
C HIS A 212 -0.16 -8.41 -2.55
N GLY A 213 -0.63 -9.04 -3.63
CA GLY A 213 -1.88 -8.67 -4.29
C GLY A 213 -1.85 -7.31 -4.99
N MET A 214 -3.01 -6.89 -5.51
CA MET A 214 -3.18 -5.61 -6.20
C MET A 214 -3.64 -4.54 -5.22
N ASN A 215 -2.73 -4.04 -4.40
CA ASN A 215 -2.98 -3.09 -3.33
C ASN A 215 -2.39 -1.70 -3.64
N HIS A 216 -2.25 -0.84 -2.62
CA HIS A 216 -1.66 0.50 -2.77
C HIS A 216 -0.23 0.46 -3.35
N PHE A 217 0.59 -0.53 -2.96
CA PHE A 217 1.93 -0.72 -3.52
C PHE A 217 1.88 -1.07 -5.02
N TYR A 218 0.93 -1.91 -5.44
CA TYR A 218 0.69 -2.23 -6.85
C TYR A 218 0.39 -0.97 -7.67
N ARG A 219 -0.54 -0.13 -7.19
CA ARG A 219 -0.90 1.12 -7.85
C ARG A 219 0.31 2.04 -8.00
N MET A 220 1.02 2.30 -6.88
CA MET A 220 2.21 3.16 -6.91
C MET A 220 3.29 2.63 -7.84
N TRP A 221 3.48 1.31 -7.90
CA TRP A 221 4.43 0.66 -8.80
C TRP A 221 4.06 0.89 -10.26
N HIS A 222 2.83 0.63 -10.67
CA HIS A 222 2.37 0.81 -12.04
C HIS A 222 2.36 2.28 -12.47
N ASP A 223 1.99 3.19 -11.58
CA ASP A 223 2.06 4.63 -11.84
C ASP A 223 3.52 5.06 -12.08
N ALA A 224 4.47 4.48 -11.34
CA ALA A 224 5.91 4.73 -11.53
C ALA A 224 6.42 4.18 -12.88
N GLU A 225 6.02 2.96 -13.26
CA GLU A 225 6.37 2.36 -14.55
C GLU A 225 5.84 3.17 -15.74
N ARG A 226 4.68 3.83 -15.58
CA ARG A 226 4.04 4.66 -16.61
C ARG A 226 4.48 6.13 -16.56
N GLY A 227 5.33 6.50 -15.60
CA GLY A 227 5.75 7.90 -15.40
C GLY A 227 4.63 8.82 -14.90
N GLN A 228 3.59 8.27 -14.25
CA GLN A 228 2.45 9.01 -13.71
C GLN A 228 2.70 9.52 -12.29
N ASN A 229 3.80 9.11 -11.67
CA ASN A 229 4.29 9.65 -10.40
C ASN A 229 5.82 9.88 -10.48
N GLU A 230 6.39 10.51 -9.45
CA GLU A 230 7.82 10.86 -9.40
C GLU A 230 8.72 9.72 -8.90
N TYR A 231 8.17 8.52 -8.62
CA TYR A 231 8.95 7.41 -8.09
C TYR A 231 9.77 6.73 -9.18
N VAL A 232 11.06 6.49 -8.88
CA VAL A 232 11.93 5.66 -9.72
C VAL A 232 11.69 4.19 -9.38
N ALA A 233 11.03 3.47 -10.28
CA ALA A 233 10.78 2.05 -10.15
C ALA A 233 12.07 1.23 -10.33
N THR A 234 12.31 0.30 -9.40
CA THR A 234 13.44 -0.64 -9.48
C THR A 234 12.93 -2.05 -9.18
N GLU A 235 13.03 -2.92 -10.17
CA GLU A 235 12.81 -4.34 -10.02
C GLU A 235 14.15 -5.07 -9.91
N VAL A 236 14.19 -6.10 -9.07
CA VAL A 236 15.32 -7.04 -8.95
C VAL A 236 14.77 -8.44 -9.25
N HIS A 237 15.41 -9.12 -10.19
CA HIS A 237 15.03 -10.49 -10.52
C HIS A 237 15.71 -11.48 -9.56
N TRP A 238 15.04 -12.57 -9.22
CA TRP A 238 15.56 -13.59 -8.27
C TRP A 238 16.91 -14.16 -8.69
N SER A 239 17.17 -14.29 -9.99
CA SER A 239 18.43 -14.83 -10.53
C SER A 239 19.63 -13.88 -10.43
N GLU A 240 19.41 -12.61 -10.04
CA GLU A 240 20.51 -11.68 -9.75
C GLU A 240 21.21 -11.98 -8.42
N VAL A 241 20.58 -12.84 -7.59
CA VAL A 241 21.19 -13.29 -6.33
C VAL A 241 22.11 -14.47 -6.61
N PRO A 242 23.40 -14.40 -6.26
CA PRO A 242 24.35 -15.50 -6.45
C PRO A 242 23.85 -16.83 -5.85
N GLY A 243 24.03 -17.92 -6.57
CA GLY A 243 23.59 -19.26 -6.15
C GLY A 243 22.15 -19.59 -6.48
N ARG A 244 21.34 -18.64 -7.01
CA ARG A 244 19.97 -18.87 -7.46
C ARG A 244 19.96 -19.14 -8.97
N ASP A 245 20.04 -20.42 -9.33
CA ASP A 245 19.97 -20.93 -10.70
C ASP A 245 18.64 -21.65 -10.99
N LYS A 246 18.52 -22.27 -12.16
CA LYS A 246 17.35 -23.07 -12.54
C LYS A 246 17.08 -24.24 -11.57
N LYS A 247 18.15 -24.90 -11.10
CA LYS A 247 18.05 -26.03 -10.16
C LYS A 247 17.51 -25.55 -8.82
N TRP A 248 17.98 -24.41 -8.32
CA TRP A 248 17.46 -23.77 -7.12
C TRP A 248 15.97 -23.43 -7.28
N LYS A 249 15.56 -22.86 -8.44
CA LYS A 249 14.15 -22.57 -8.75
C LYS A 249 13.29 -23.83 -8.67
N GLU A 250 13.70 -24.91 -9.34
CA GLU A 250 12.96 -26.18 -9.35
C GLU A 250 12.82 -26.78 -7.94
N GLN A 251 13.90 -26.75 -7.14
CA GLN A 251 13.87 -27.21 -5.76
C GLN A 251 12.94 -26.36 -4.89
N THR A 252 12.99 -25.05 -5.04
CA THR A 252 12.13 -24.11 -4.30
C THR A 252 10.66 -24.35 -4.64
N ILE A 253 10.33 -24.53 -5.92
CA ILE A 253 8.95 -24.86 -6.36
C ILE A 253 8.47 -26.20 -5.80
N LYS A 254 9.35 -27.23 -5.74
CA LYS A 254 9.00 -28.54 -5.13
C LYS A 254 8.68 -28.42 -3.65
N ASN A 255 9.40 -27.57 -2.92
CA ASN A 255 9.23 -27.38 -1.48
C ASN A 255 8.10 -26.38 -1.12
N THR A 256 7.60 -25.62 -2.09
CA THR A 256 6.54 -24.63 -1.89
C THR A 256 5.40 -24.88 -2.91
N SER A 257 5.27 -24.00 -3.88
CA SER A 257 4.39 -24.16 -5.04
C SER A 257 4.84 -23.21 -6.16
N LYS A 258 4.40 -23.48 -7.41
CA LYS A 258 4.63 -22.56 -8.53
C LYS A 258 4.09 -21.17 -8.25
N GLN A 259 2.92 -21.07 -7.63
CA GLN A 259 2.27 -19.82 -7.32
C GLN A 259 3.02 -19.03 -6.22
N GLN A 260 3.45 -19.73 -5.17
CA GLN A 260 4.25 -19.08 -4.12
C GLN A 260 5.59 -18.60 -4.68
N PHE A 261 6.22 -19.37 -5.57
CA PHE A 261 7.44 -18.94 -6.25
C PHE A 261 7.21 -17.69 -7.10
N ALA A 262 6.12 -17.62 -7.85
CA ALA A 262 5.76 -16.47 -8.67
C ALA A 262 5.58 -15.19 -7.81
N ILE A 263 4.91 -15.29 -6.65
CA ILE A 263 4.71 -14.13 -5.74
C ILE A 263 6.03 -13.73 -5.06
N GLU A 264 6.69 -14.69 -4.42
CA GLU A 264 7.78 -14.42 -3.48
C GLU A 264 9.14 -14.19 -4.16
N PHE A 265 9.33 -14.75 -5.35
CA PHE A 265 10.61 -14.71 -6.06
C PHE A 265 10.53 -14.07 -7.45
N GLU A 266 9.50 -14.35 -8.24
CA GLU A 266 9.28 -13.66 -9.54
C GLU A 266 8.61 -12.30 -9.36
N CYS A 267 8.22 -11.97 -8.12
CA CYS A 267 7.62 -10.68 -7.77
C CYS A 267 6.37 -10.37 -8.60
N GLU A 268 5.57 -11.39 -8.89
CA GLU A 268 4.31 -11.20 -9.57
C GLU A 268 3.24 -10.68 -8.61
N PHE A 269 2.50 -9.65 -9.05
CA PHE A 269 1.30 -9.19 -8.37
C PHE A 269 0.15 -10.17 -8.67
N LEU A 270 0.23 -11.35 -8.08
CA LEU A 270 -0.88 -12.30 -8.16
C LEU A 270 -1.93 -11.92 -7.10
N GLY A 271 -3.19 -11.90 -7.50
CA GLY A 271 -4.29 -11.96 -6.53
C GLY A 271 -4.11 -13.17 -5.61
N SER A 272 -4.65 -13.13 -4.40
CA SER A 272 -4.58 -14.26 -3.47
C SER A 272 -5.12 -15.52 -4.15
N VAL A 273 -4.66 -16.71 -3.71
CA VAL A 273 -5.11 -18.02 -4.22
C VAL A 273 -6.62 -18.17 -4.16
N ASP A 274 -7.24 -17.47 -3.19
CA ASP A 274 -8.66 -17.50 -2.86
C ASP A 274 -9.44 -16.28 -3.38
N THR A 275 -8.94 -15.57 -4.42
CA THR A 275 -9.76 -14.51 -5.04
C THR A 275 -10.91 -15.12 -5.82
N LEU A 276 -12.08 -14.49 -5.70
CA LEU A 276 -13.28 -14.88 -6.42
C LEU A 276 -13.04 -14.93 -7.95
N ILE A 277 -12.22 -14.01 -8.48
CA ILE A 277 -11.94 -13.83 -9.90
C ILE A 277 -10.50 -14.30 -10.20
N ASN A 278 -10.32 -14.92 -11.36
CA ASN A 278 -9.01 -15.39 -11.82
C ASN A 278 -7.97 -14.25 -11.86
N ALA A 279 -6.79 -14.51 -11.30
CA ALA A 279 -5.70 -13.52 -11.21
C ALA A 279 -5.28 -12.94 -12.57
N ALA A 280 -5.33 -13.72 -13.65
CA ALA A 280 -5.02 -13.23 -15.00
C ALA A 280 -6.04 -12.18 -15.47
N LYS A 281 -7.32 -12.37 -15.16
CA LYS A 281 -8.38 -11.39 -15.45
C LYS A 281 -8.21 -10.13 -14.62
N LEU A 282 -7.90 -10.26 -13.32
CA LEU A 282 -7.64 -9.10 -12.46
C LEU A 282 -6.44 -8.26 -12.95
N LYS A 283 -5.39 -8.91 -13.47
CA LYS A 283 -4.25 -8.21 -14.08
C LYS A 283 -4.62 -7.46 -15.38
N ALA A 284 -5.57 -7.99 -16.12
CA ALA A 284 -6.03 -7.39 -17.39
C ALA A 284 -6.98 -6.20 -17.20
N LEU A 285 -7.48 -5.98 -15.97
CA LEU A 285 -8.34 -4.83 -15.68
C LEU A 285 -7.53 -3.54 -15.75
N VAL A 286 -7.96 -2.65 -16.63
CA VAL A 286 -7.35 -1.33 -16.81
C VAL A 286 -8.19 -0.33 -16.03
N TYR A 287 -7.58 0.40 -15.10
CA TYR A 287 -8.23 1.53 -14.44
C TYR A 287 -7.95 2.82 -15.20
N GLU A 288 -8.90 3.74 -15.18
CA GLU A 288 -8.84 5.03 -15.85
C GLU A 288 -9.05 6.16 -14.83
N GLN A 289 -8.59 7.35 -15.17
CA GLN A 289 -8.93 8.54 -14.38
C GLN A 289 -10.38 8.95 -14.71
N PRO A 290 -11.15 9.40 -13.71
CA PRO A 290 -12.49 9.90 -13.97
C PRO A 290 -12.43 11.14 -14.87
N VAL A 291 -13.38 11.23 -15.82
CA VAL A 291 -13.52 12.40 -16.69
C VAL A 291 -14.13 13.61 -15.97
N GLU A 292 -14.80 13.33 -14.83
CA GLU A 292 -15.43 14.35 -13.99
C GLU A 292 -15.50 13.86 -12.55
N GLN A 293 -15.29 14.76 -11.61
CA GLN A 293 -15.41 14.48 -10.18
C GLN A 293 -16.28 15.55 -9.50
N ASN A 294 -17.41 15.13 -8.98
CA ASN A 294 -18.36 15.97 -8.25
C ASN A 294 -18.40 15.54 -6.77
N GLY A 295 -17.59 16.15 -5.94
CA GLY A 295 -17.42 15.73 -4.55
C GLY A 295 -16.88 14.29 -4.46
N LYS A 296 -17.71 13.37 -3.97
CA LYS A 296 -17.39 11.94 -3.85
C LYS A 296 -17.86 11.10 -5.04
N LEU A 297 -18.57 11.68 -6.00
CA LEU A 297 -18.99 11.04 -7.24
C LEU A 297 -17.87 11.13 -8.27
N LEU A 298 -17.40 9.98 -8.75
CA LEU A 298 -16.43 9.83 -9.82
C LEU A 298 -17.17 9.39 -11.09
N VAL A 299 -17.07 10.16 -12.17
CA VAL A 299 -17.72 9.87 -13.46
C VAL A 299 -16.63 9.46 -14.45
N TYR A 300 -16.74 8.27 -15.01
CA TYR A 300 -15.84 7.74 -16.03
C TYR A 300 -16.42 7.89 -17.43
N GLU A 301 -17.76 7.87 -17.55
CA GLU A 301 -18.48 8.12 -18.80
C GLU A 301 -19.77 8.87 -18.50
N ARG A 302 -19.99 9.97 -19.25
CA ARG A 302 -21.22 10.76 -19.13
C ARG A 302 -22.41 9.99 -19.69
N PRO A 303 -23.65 10.25 -19.20
CA PRO A 303 -24.84 9.59 -19.68
C PRO A 303 -25.11 9.90 -21.17
N PHE A 304 -25.46 8.87 -21.94
CA PHE A 304 -25.90 8.98 -23.33
C PHE A 304 -27.39 8.76 -23.44
N LYS A 305 -28.05 9.55 -24.25
CA LYS A 305 -29.48 9.36 -24.56
C LYS A 305 -29.73 7.96 -25.14
N LYS A 306 -30.87 7.34 -24.78
CA LYS A 306 -31.29 6.00 -25.23
C LYS A 306 -30.43 4.84 -24.72
N ARG A 307 -29.66 5.03 -23.64
CA ARG A 307 -28.98 3.95 -22.92
C ARG A 307 -29.71 3.65 -21.63
N ASP A 308 -29.69 2.39 -21.25
CA ASP A 308 -30.28 1.89 -20.01
C ASP A 308 -29.18 1.74 -18.95
N TYR A 309 -29.45 2.28 -17.76
CA TYR A 309 -28.51 2.27 -16.66
C TYR A 309 -29.12 1.62 -15.42
N ILE A 310 -28.26 1.00 -14.60
CA ILE A 310 -28.62 0.50 -13.29
C ILE A 310 -27.66 1.08 -12.23
N ILE A 311 -28.21 1.42 -11.06
CA ILE A 311 -27.47 1.82 -9.87
C ILE A 311 -27.65 0.73 -8.82
N THR A 312 -26.55 0.18 -8.33
CA THR A 312 -26.57 -0.74 -7.19
C THR A 312 -26.00 -0.03 -5.97
N VAL A 313 -26.75 -0.09 -4.86
CA VAL A 313 -26.50 0.72 -3.66
C VAL A 313 -26.26 -0.17 -2.45
N ASP A 314 -25.19 0.10 -1.74
CA ASP A 314 -24.85 -0.43 -0.42
C ASP A 314 -24.84 0.73 0.60
N VAL A 315 -25.45 0.54 1.77
CA VAL A 315 -25.73 1.62 2.74
C VAL A 315 -25.03 1.36 4.07
N ALA A 316 -24.28 2.36 4.54
CA ALA A 316 -23.67 2.39 5.86
C ALA A 316 -24.24 3.50 6.74
N ARG A 317 -23.91 3.48 8.04
CA ARG A 317 -24.47 4.40 9.05
C ARG A 317 -23.89 5.83 9.03
N GLY A 318 -22.87 6.10 8.21
CA GLY A 318 -22.22 7.42 8.12
C GLY A 318 -21.54 7.88 9.41
N VAL A 319 -20.83 6.97 10.05
CA VAL A 319 -20.09 7.18 11.32
C VAL A 319 -18.57 7.08 11.16
N GLY A 320 -18.07 7.20 9.92
CA GLY A 320 -16.66 7.19 9.61
C GLY A 320 -16.01 5.80 9.56
N LYS A 321 -16.79 4.71 9.68
CA LYS A 321 -16.28 3.32 9.67
C LYS A 321 -16.51 2.65 8.32
N ASP A 322 -17.76 2.27 8.07
CA ASP A 322 -18.16 1.62 6.80
C ASP A 322 -18.62 2.69 5.81
N TYR A 323 -18.55 2.38 4.52
CA TYR A 323 -18.90 3.30 3.44
C TYR A 323 -20.31 3.05 2.92
N SER A 324 -21.11 4.12 2.76
CA SER A 324 -22.20 4.13 1.83
C SER A 324 -21.65 4.28 0.42
N ALA A 325 -22.05 3.41 -0.49
CA ALA A 325 -21.50 3.37 -1.83
C ALA A 325 -22.58 3.03 -2.86
N PHE A 326 -22.39 3.50 -4.10
CA PHE A 326 -23.10 2.97 -5.25
C PHE A 326 -22.23 2.97 -6.50
N ILE A 327 -22.58 2.12 -7.45
CA ILE A 327 -22.04 2.11 -8.80
C ILE A 327 -23.16 2.36 -9.80
N VAL A 328 -22.86 3.05 -10.89
CA VAL A 328 -23.73 3.20 -12.06
C VAL A 328 -23.15 2.36 -13.17
N ALA A 329 -23.94 1.45 -13.73
CA ALA A 329 -23.53 0.62 -14.86
C ALA A 329 -24.45 0.85 -16.06
N ASP A 330 -23.86 0.99 -17.25
CA ASP A 330 -24.55 0.89 -18.53
C ASP A 330 -24.84 -0.58 -18.81
N ILE A 331 -26.13 -0.91 -18.93
CA ILE A 331 -26.62 -2.27 -19.16
C ILE A 331 -27.31 -2.43 -20.53
N THR A 332 -27.12 -1.46 -21.40
CA THR A 332 -27.79 -1.45 -22.73
C THR A 332 -27.39 -2.64 -23.57
N GLN A 333 -26.11 -3.01 -23.55
CA GLN A 333 -25.56 -4.14 -24.28
C GLN A 333 -24.26 -4.67 -23.62
N PHE A 334 -23.90 -5.90 -23.93
CA PHE A 334 -22.62 -6.45 -23.49
C PHE A 334 -21.42 -5.87 -24.29
N PRO A 335 -20.27 -5.67 -23.65
CA PRO A 335 -20.05 -5.77 -22.21
C PRO A 335 -20.75 -4.65 -21.44
N TYR A 336 -21.35 -4.96 -20.31
CA TYR A 336 -21.81 -3.95 -19.37
C TYR A 336 -20.62 -3.13 -18.88
N LYS A 337 -20.83 -1.83 -18.65
CA LYS A 337 -19.73 -0.94 -18.24
C LYS A 337 -20.11 -0.13 -17.01
N VAL A 338 -19.25 -0.18 -15.97
CA VAL A 338 -19.38 0.74 -14.84
C VAL A 338 -18.91 2.12 -15.30
N VAL A 339 -19.83 3.10 -15.25
CA VAL A 339 -19.64 4.45 -15.81
C VAL A 339 -19.52 5.54 -14.74
N ALA A 340 -19.96 5.28 -13.51
CA ALA A 340 -19.73 6.17 -12.37
C ALA A 340 -19.71 5.39 -11.05
N THR A 341 -19.03 5.94 -10.05
CA THR A 341 -18.91 5.39 -8.70
C THR A 341 -19.05 6.48 -7.65
N TYR A 342 -19.66 6.14 -6.52
CA TYR A 342 -19.76 6.99 -5.34
C TYR A 342 -19.37 6.21 -4.10
N ARG A 343 -18.62 6.84 -3.18
CA ARG A 343 -18.20 6.22 -1.93
C ARG A 343 -17.97 7.27 -0.84
N ASP A 344 -18.70 7.17 0.27
CA ASP A 344 -18.61 8.10 1.39
C ASP A 344 -18.90 7.38 2.72
N ASN A 345 -18.04 7.53 3.72
CA ASN A 345 -18.21 6.94 5.07
C ASN A 345 -18.82 7.91 6.09
N GLU A 346 -19.05 9.15 5.72
CA GLU A 346 -19.62 10.21 6.59
C GLU A 346 -21.04 10.62 6.18
N ILE A 347 -21.48 10.26 4.97
CA ILE A 347 -22.82 10.60 4.49
C ILE A 347 -23.91 10.03 5.41
N LYS A 348 -24.80 10.88 5.86
CA LYS A 348 -25.94 10.46 6.70
C LYS A 348 -26.96 9.69 5.86
N PRO A 349 -27.52 8.56 6.35
CA PRO A 349 -28.52 7.77 5.63
C PRO A 349 -29.74 8.57 5.14
N MET A 350 -30.12 9.62 5.84
CA MET A 350 -31.24 10.50 5.44
C MET A 350 -30.92 11.39 4.24
N LEU A 351 -29.66 11.69 3.95
CA LEU A 351 -29.25 12.54 2.83
C LEU A 351 -28.87 11.72 1.60
N PHE A 352 -28.51 10.47 1.78
CA PHE A 352 -28.02 9.60 0.73
C PHE A 352 -29.08 9.34 -0.38
N PRO A 353 -30.39 9.16 -0.07
CA PRO A 353 -31.43 8.98 -1.09
C PRO A 353 -31.49 10.11 -2.12
N SER A 354 -31.34 11.37 -1.69
CA SER A 354 -31.37 12.51 -2.61
C SER A 354 -30.21 12.44 -3.62
N ILE A 355 -29.02 12.09 -3.18
CA ILE A 355 -27.85 11.91 -4.08
C ILE A 355 -28.10 10.77 -5.07
N ILE A 356 -28.64 9.64 -4.61
CA ILE A 356 -28.97 8.49 -5.46
C ILE A 356 -30.00 8.91 -6.52
N ALA A 357 -31.09 9.60 -6.12
CA ALA A 357 -32.16 10.03 -7.02
C ALA A 357 -31.66 11.04 -8.07
N ASP A 358 -30.83 12.00 -7.68
CA ASP A 358 -30.24 13.00 -8.58
C ASP A 358 -29.33 12.34 -9.63
N VAL A 359 -28.46 11.43 -9.21
CA VAL A 359 -27.61 10.68 -10.13
C VAL A 359 -28.45 9.79 -11.04
N ALA A 360 -29.46 9.09 -10.51
CA ALA A 360 -30.30 8.21 -11.27
C ALA A 360 -31.12 8.97 -12.35
N LYS A 361 -31.66 10.14 -12.03
CA LYS A 361 -32.32 11.03 -12.99
C LYS A 361 -31.31 11.50 -14.06
N GLY A 362 -30.09 11.84 -13.69
CA GLY A 362 -29.02 12.23 -14.62
C GLY A 362 -28.66 11.11 -15.60
N TYR A 363 -28.72 9.86 -15.18
CA TYR A 363 -28.49 8.67 -16.00
C TYR A 363 -29.80 8.07 -16.54
N ASN A 364 -30.62 8.88 -17.22
CA ASN A 364 -31.86 8.52 -17.95
C ASN A 364 -32.91 7.83 -17.06
N ASN A 365 -33.07 8.23 -15.82
CA ASN A 365 -33.89 7.55 -14.83
C ASN A 365 -33.47 6.08 -14.62
N ALA A 366 -32.21 5.87 -14.29
CA ALA A 366 -31.58 4.57 -14.08
C ALA A 366 -32.38 3.68 -13.12
N TYR A 367 -32.43 2.38 -13.36
CA TYR A 367 -32.94 1.43 -12.37
C TYR A 367 -32.09 1.48 -11.10
N VAL A 368 -32.73 1.47 -9.92
CA VAL A 368 -32.05 1.49 -8.64
C VAL A 368 -32.31 0.20 -7.88
N LEU A 369 -31.25 -0.51 -7.47
CA LEU A 369 -31.30 -1.67 -6.59
C LEU A 369 -30.58 -1.38 -5.29
N CYS A 370 -31.31 -1.24 -4.18
CA CYS A 370 -30.75 -1.03 -2.86
C CYS A 370 -30.55 -2.35 -2.12
N GLU A 371 -29.41 -2.51 -1.45
CA GLU A 371 -29.28 -3.48 -0.36
C GLU A 371 -30.05 -2.97 0.86
N VAL A 372 -31.00 -3.76 1.37
CA VAL A 372 -31.92 -3.36 2.44
C VAL A 372 -31.64 -4.03 3.79
N ASN A 373 -30.41 -4.44 3.98
CA ASN A 373 -29.95 -4.90 5.29
C ASN A 373 -29.74 -3.68 6.22
N ASP A 374 -30.05 -3.83 7.51
CA ASP A 374 -29.88 -2.79 8.53
C ASP A 374 -30.53 -1.45 8.13
N ILE A 375 -29.74 -0.40 7.91
CA ILE A 375 -30.22 0.95 7.59
C ILE A 375 -30.66 1.13 6.13
N GLY A 376 -30.33 0.19 5.26
CA GLY A 376 -30.65 0.28 3.83
C GLY A 376 -32.15 0.26 3.52
N ASP A 377 -32.98 -0.35 4.38
CA ASP A 377 -34.43 -0.33 4.27
C ASP A 377 -34.99 1.10 4.40
N GLN A 378 -34.41 1.92 5.27
CA GLN A 378 -34.79 3.33 5.41
C GLN A 378 -34.46 4.13 4.15
N VAL A 379 -33.28 3.91 3.53
CA VAL A 379 -32.87 4.59 2.29
C VAL A 379 -33.80 4.22 1.14
N ALA A 380 -34.11 2.92 0.99
CA ALA A 380 -35.04 2.45 -0.03
C ALA A 380 -36.47 3.01 0.17
N SER A 381 -36.93 3.10 1.42
CA SER A 381 -38.24 3.66 1.77
C SER A 381 -38.33 5.15 1.43
N ILE A 382 -37.32 5.95 1.74
CA ILE A 382 -37.26 7.37 1.39
C ILE A 382 -37.26 7.55 -0.15
N LEU A 383 -36.44 6.76 -0.87
CA LEU A 383 -36.43 6.80 -2.34
C LEU A 383 -37.84 6.54 -2.93
N PHE A 384 -38.54 5.56 -2.38
CA PHE A 384 -39.83 5.14 -2.95
C PHE A 384 -41.01 6.02 -2.49
N TYR A 385 -41.13 6.29 -1.18
CA TYR A 385 -42.30 6.98 -0.65
C TYR A 385 -42.13 8.50 -0.60
N ASP A 386 -40.96 9.03 -0.27
CA ASP A 386 -40.74 10.47 -0.09
C ASP A 386 -40.26 11.15 -1.37
N LEU A 387 -39.37 10.48 -2.15
CA LEU A 387 -38.87 11.01 -3.41
C LEU A 387 -39.60 10.49 -4.65
N GLU A 388 -40.58 9.58 -4.46
CA GLU A 388 -41.45 8.98 -5.49
C GLU A 388 -40.65 8.45 -6.69
N TYR A 389 -39.48 7.79 -6.41
CA TYR A 389 -38.62 7.29 -7.47
C TYR A 389 -39.15 5.98 -8.06
N GLU A 390 -39.76 6.04 -9.24
CA GLU A 390 -40.51 4.94 -9.85
C GLU A 390 -39.64 3.73 -10.26
N ASN A 391 -38.39 3.95 -10.65
CA ASN A 391 -37.50 2.89 -11.13
C ASN A 391 -36.71 2.18 -10.01
N LEU A 392 -37.24 2.19 -8.78
CA LEU A 392 -36.68 1.36 -7.69
C LEU A 392 -37.08 -0.09 -7.89
N LEU A 393 -36.08 -0.98 -7.95
CA LEU A 393 -36.28 -2.41 -8.18
C LEU A 393 -36.79 -3.13 -6.92
N MET A 394 -37.78 -3.99 -7.11
CA MET A 394 -38.40 -4.80 -6.07
C MET A 394 -38.05 -6.28 -6.24
N VAL A 395 -37.83 -6.96 -5.14
CA VAL A 395 -37.42 -8.36 -5.08
C VAL A 395 -38.46 -9.22 -4.39
N ALA A 396 -38.66 -10.45 -4.87
CA ALA A 396 -39.57 -11.40 -4.28
C ALA A 396 -39.13 -11.85 -2.87
N MET A 397 -40.06 -11.85 -1.89
CA MET A 397 -39.77 -12.26 -0.50
C MET A 397 -39.75 -13.77 -0.30
N ARG A 398 -40.44 -14.60 -1.11
CA ARG A 398 -40.54 -16.07 -0.95
C ARG A 398 -40.43 -16.80 -2.29
N GLY A 399 -39.87 -18.00 -2.25
CA GLY A 399 -39.79 -18.97 -3.34
C GLY A 399 -38.76 -18.73 -4.41
N ARG A 400 -38.36 -17.48 -4.66
CA ARG A 400 -37.33 -17.08 -5.63
C ARG A 400 -36.51 -15.93 -5.04
N ALA A 401 -35.91 -16.16 -3.89
CA ALA A 401 -35.10 -15.15 -3.19
C ALA A 401 -34.04 -14.53 -4.10
N GLY A 402 -34.06 -13.20 -4.19
CA GLY A 402 -33.11 -12.44 -5.01
C GLY A 402 -33.53 -12.24 -6.47
N GLN A 403 -34.71 -12.75 -6.92
CA GLN A 403 -35.21 -12.43 -8.26
C GLN A 403 -35.97 -11.11 -8.26
N ILE A 404 -35.64 -10.24 -9.22
CA ILE A 404 -36.35 -9.00 -9.49
C ILE A 404 -37.70 -9.34 -10.07
N VAL A 405 -38.77 -8.83 -9.46
CA VAL A 405 -40.18 -9.12 -9.87
C VAL A 405 -40.81 -7.95 -10.62
N GLY A 406 -40.15 -6.81 -10.70
CA GLY A 406 -40.58 -5.62 -11.41
C GLY A 406 -40.45 -4.35 -10.59
N SER A 407 -40.84 -3.23 -11.21
CA SER A 407 -41.05 -1.94 -10.55
C SER A 407 -42.58 -1.68 -10.55
N GLY A 408 -43.15 -1.35 -9.36
CA GLY A 408 -44.56 -0.96 -9.29
C GLY A 408 -45.49 -1.86 -8.44
N PHE A 409 -46.72 -1.43 -8.28
CA PHE A 409 -47.75 -2.02 -7.43
C PHE A 409 -48.30 -3.35 -7.97
N SER A 410 -47.58 -4.45 -7.90
CA SER A 410 -48.12 -5.77 -8.17
C SER A 410 -48.42 -6.51 -6.87
N GLY A 411 -49.56 -7.18 -6.76
CA GLY A 411 -50.08 -7.83 -5.54
C GLY A 411 -49.29 -9.03 -5.00
N VAL A 412 -48.05 -9.19 -5.35
CA VAL A 412 -47.11 -10.17 -4.78
C VAL A 412 -46.38 -9.49 -3.60
N LYS A 413 -46.19 -10.18 -2.49
CA LYS A 413 -45.36 -9.67 -1.37
C LYS A 413 -43.93 -9.42 -1.88
N THR A 414 -43.65 -8.19 -2.25
CA THR A 414 -42.38 -7.67 -2.74
C THR A 414 -41.69 -6.85 -1.64
N GLN A 415 -40.39 -6.79 -1.67
CA GLN A 415 -39.58 -5.95 -0.81
C GLN A 415 -38.86 -4.90 -1.68
N LEU A 416 -38.82 -3.66 -1.22
CA LEU A 416 -38.06 -2.60 -1.84
C LEU A 416 -36.57 -2.97 -1.75
N GLY A 417 -35.93 -3.24 -2.89
CA GLY A 417 -34.54 -3.64 -2.92
C GLY A 417 -34.28 -5.11 -2.53
N VAL A 418 -33.00 -5.46 -2.29
CA VAL A 418 -32.55 -6.83 -2.06
C VAL A 418 -32.01 -7.02 -0.64
N LYS A 419 -32.51 -8.03 0.06
CA LYS A 419 -31.95 -8.45 1.34
C LYS A 419 -30.77 -9.41 1.09
N MET A 420 -29.58 -8.98 1.47
CA MET A 420 -28.39 -9.79 1.31
C MET A 420 -28.35 -10.89 2.39
N SER A 421 -28.49 -12.13 1.96
CA SER A 421 -28.30 -13.35 2.75
C SER A 421 -27.04 -14.07 2.27
N GLN A 422 -26.57 -15.06 3.01
CA GLN A 422 -25.43 -15.88 2.55
C GLN A 422 -25.68 -16.52 1.17
N VAL A 423 -26.90 -16.96 0.92
CA VAL A 423 -27.29 -17.56 -0.37
C VAL A 423 -27.30 -16.51 -1.47
N THR A 424 -27.93 -15.35 -1.25
CA THR A 424 -28.00 -14.26 -2.22
C THR A 424 -26.59 -13.72 -2.52
N LYS A 425 -25.74 -13.53 -1.49
CA LYS A 425 -24.35 -13.10 -1.64
C LYS A 425 -23.56 -14.09 -2.48
N LYS A 426 -23.67 -15.41 -2.17
CA LYS A 426 -22.95 -16.46 -2.92
C LYS A 426 -23.37 -16.51 -4.39
N LEU A 427 -24.66 -16.39 -4.67
CA LEU A 427 -25.19 -16.36 -6.04
C LEU A 427 -24.72 -15.11 -6.78
N GLY A 428 -24.82 -13.92 -6.16
CA GLY A 428 -24.35 -12.65 -6.73
C GLY A 428 -22.85 -12.68 -7.05
N CYS A 429 -22.03 -13.17 -6.12
CA CYS A 429 -20.60 -13.33 -6.34
C CYS A 429 -20.28 -14.29 -7.49
N SER A 430 -21.01 -15.42 -7.59
CA SER A 430 -20.84 -16.38 -8.70
C SER A 430 -21.18 -15.77 -10.06
N ASN A 431 -22.30 -15.04 -10.16
CA ASN A 431 -22.71 -14.36 -11.40
C ASN A 431 -21.72 -13.26 -11.79
N LEU A 432 -21.27 -12.45 -10.82
CA LEU A 432 -20.29 -11.41 -11.05
C LEU A 432 -18.96 -11.98 -11.55
N LYS A 433 -18.50 -13.10 -10.97
CA LYS A 433 -17.34 -13.86 -11.44
C LYS A 433 -17.49 -14.21 -12.92
N THR A 434 -18.61 -14.81 -13.29
CA THR A 434 -18.91 -15.21 -14.69
C THR A 434 -18.89 -14.00 -15.63
N LEU A 435 -19.53 -12.89 -15.25
CA LEU A 435 -19.55 -11.67 -16.07
C LEU A 435 -18.15 -11.11 -16.33
N ILE A 436 -17.27 -11.15 -15.32
CA ILE A 436 -15.89 -10.64 -15.45
C ILE A 436 -15.01 -11.64 -16.23
N GLU A 437 -15.11 -12.94 -15.93
CA GLU A 437 -14.28 -13.96 -16.60
C GLU A 437 -14.63 -14.14 -18.08
N GLU A 438 -15.89 -13.88 -18.47
CA GLU A 438 -16.37 -13.91 -19.86
C GLU A 438 -16.27 -12.55 -20.58
N ASP A 439 -15.61 -11.55 -20.02
CA ASP A 439 -15.49 -10.19 -20.56
C ASP A 439 -16.82 -9.50 -20.83
N LYS A 440 -17.87 -9.84 -20.05
CA LYS A 440 -19.21 -9.28 -20.14
C LYS A 440 -19.44 -8.07 -19.22
N LEU A 441 -18.50 -7.75 -18.34
CA LEU A 441 -18.53 -6.58 -17.46
C LEU A 441 -17.16 -5.94 -17.45
N THR A 442 -17.11 -4.62 -17.68
CA THR A 442 -15.91 -3.79 -17.57
C THR A 442 -16.09 -2.70 -16.53
N PHE A 443 -15.03 -2.35 -15.85
CA PHE A 443 -15.00 -1.26 -14.89
C PHE A 443 -13.64 -0.61 -14.88
N CYS A 444 -13.63 0.71 -14.70
CA CYS A 444 -12.43 1.55 -14.77
C CYS A 444 -11.98 2.06 -13.40
N ASP A 445 -12.79 1.86 -12.35
CA ASP A 445 -12.49 2.34 -11.00
C ASP A 445 -11.49 1.42 -10.30
N TYR A 446 -10.38 2.02 -9.85
CA TYR A 446 -9.33 1.31 -9.14
C TYR A 446 -9.80 0.65 -7.82
N ASN A 447 -10.68 1.31 -7.06
CA ASN A 447 -11.16 0.79 -5.79
C ASN A 447 -12.04 -0.45 -5.96
N ILE A 448 -12.80 -0.52 -7.05
CA ILE A 448 -13.57 -1.72 -7.40
C ILE A 448 -12.62 -2.87 -7.71
N CYS A 449 -11.54 -2.63 -8.47
CA CYS A 449 -10.51 -3.64 -8.74
C CYS A 449 -9.90 -4.18 -7.44
N LEU A 450 -9.66 -3.31 -6.44
CA LEU A 450 -9.09 -3.70 -5.15
C LEU A 450 -10.00 -4.58 -4.29
N LEU A 451 -11.31 -4.37 -4.32
CA LEU A 451 -12.27 -5.13 -3.51
C LEU A 451 -12.20 -6.64 -3.79
N TYR A 452 -11.82 -7.04 -5.00
CA TYR A 452 -11.69 -8.44 -5.39
C TYR A 452 -10.33 -9.07 -5.11
N THR A 453 -9.34 -8.25 -4.70
CA THR A 453 -7.98 -8.71 -4.41
C THR A 453 -7.67 -8.82 -2.92
N SER A 454 -8.52 -8.26 -2.07
CA SER A 454 -8.35 -8.29 -0.61
C SER A 454 -9.30 -9.31 0.02
N PRO A 455 -8.82 -10.21 0.91
CA PRO A 455 -9.72 -11.06 1.68
C PRO A 455 -10.61 -10.18 2.57
N SER A 456 -11.92 -10.48 2.56
CA SER A 456 -12.88 -9.77 3.41
C SER A 456 -12.48 -9.89 4.89
N PRO A 457 -12.55 -8.82 5.70
CA PRO A 457 -12.33 -8.91 7.15
C PRO A 457 -13.28 -9.88 7.86
N ARG A 458 -14.37 -10.30 7.21
CA ARG A 458 -15.36 -11.26 7.73
C ARG A 458 -15.05 -12.71 7.39
N ASP A 459 -13.99 -12.98 6.62
CA ASP A 459 -13.57 -14.32 6.23
C ASP A 459 -12.39 -14.83 7.08
N ARG A 460 -12.16 -14.19 8.25
CA ARG A 460 -11.21 -14.63 9.29
C ARG A 460 -11.92 -15.21 10.49
#